data_389f2a780be4d71914cc10d47a0ee825
#
_entry.id   389f2a780be4d71914cc10d47a0ee825
#
_cell.length_a   1.000
_cell.length_b   1.000
_cell.length_c   1.000
_cell.angle_alpha   90.00
_cell.angle_beta   90.00
_cell.angle_gamma   90.00
#
_symmetry.space_group_name_H-M   'P 1'
#
loop_
_entity.id
_entity.type
_entity.pdbx_description
1 polymer ?
#
loop_
_entity_poly.entity_id
_entity_poly.type
_entity_poly.pdbx_seq_one_letter_code
_entity_poly.pdbx_strand_id
1 'polypeptide(L)' 'NSCGGCGRREKTDIPKMGAMVVTPLGEGKVTGINRGQRTASVQLAPDNIIQVEWDEIVDASQADNI' A
#
# COMPACT_ATOMS: atom_id res chain seq x y z
N ASN A 1 -12.48 -0.94 30.48
CA ASN A 1 -12.31 -0.97 29.96
C ASN A 1 -11.88 -1.06 29.24
N SER A 2 -11.51 -1.00 29.16
CA SER A 2 -11.14 -1.16 28.58
C SER A 2 -10.88 -1.29 27.58
N CYS A 3 -10.80 -1.65 27.21
CA CYS A 3 -10.80 -1.96 26.11
C CYS A 3 -10.51 -1.07 25.23
N GLY A 4 -10.53 -0.22 25.52
CA GLY A 4 -10.35 0.72 24.64
C GLY A 4 -9.27 0.55 23.76
N GLY A 5 -8.28 0.22 24.12
CA GLY A 5 -7.18 0.24 23.27
C GLY A 5 -7.33 -0.55 22.09
N CYS A 6 -8.21 -1.35 22.07
CA CYS A 6 -8.24 -2.15 21.00
C CYS A 6 -8.35 -1.41 19.76
N GLY A 7 -8.76 -0.33 19.72
CA GLY A 7 -8.93 0.27 18.48
C GLY A 7 -7.75 0.66 17.76
N ARG A 8 -6.66 0.72 18.34
CA ARG A 8 -5.63 1.23 17.76
C ARG A 8 -5.05 0.40 16.80
N ARG A 9 -5.20 0.34 15.71
CA ARG A 9 -4.62 -0.34 14.83
C ARG A 9 -3.44 0.26 14.34
N GLU A 10 -2.44 -0.25 14.30
CA GLU A 10 -1.30 0.29 13.82
C GLU A 10 -1.38 0.44 12.41
N LYS A 11 -1.00 1.29 11.83
CA LYS A 11 -0.99 1.50 10.53
C LYS A 11 0.05 0.84 9.86
N THR A 12 0.59 -0.17 10.12
CA THR A 12 1.64 -0.78 9.44
C THR A 12 1.06 -1.58 8.37
N ASP A 13 0.21 -1.10 7.59
CA ASP A 13 -0.36 -1.81 6.55
C ASP A 13 0.60 -2.17 5.50
N ILE A 14 1.08 -3.32 5.42
CA ILE A 14 1.99 -3.75 4.39
C ILE A 14 1.16 -4.19 3.21
N PRO A 15 1.39 -3.62 2.04
CA PRO A 15 0.60 -4.00 0.87
C PRO A 15 0.88 -5.44 0.49
N LYS A 16 -0.09 -6.12 -0.07
CA LYS A 16 0.10 -7.50 -0.44
C LYS A 16 0.62 -7.60 -1.84
N MET A 17 1.46 -8.59 -2.08
CA MET A 17 1.99 -8.76 -3.40
C MET A 17 0.86 -9.11 -4.35
N GLY A 18 0.86 -8.53 -5.49
CA GLY A 18 -0.17 -8.80 -6.47
C GLY A 18 -1.44 -8.02 -6.24
N ALA A 19 -1.48 -7.16 -5.26
CA ALA A 19 -2.70 -6.41 -4.99
C ALA A 19 -2.70 -5.11 -5.77
N MET A 20 -3.86 -4.67 -6.16
CA MET A 20 -3.96 -3.40 -6.85
C MET A 20 -3.94 -2.28 -5.85
N VAL A 21 -3.12 -1.30 -6.09
CA VAL A 21 -3.01 -0.17 -5.19
C VAL A 21 -2.95 1.12 -6.01
N VAL A 22 -3.20 2.22 -5.34
CA VAL A 22 -3.18 3.50 -6.00
C VAL A 22 -2.05 4.31 -5.40
N THR A 23 -1.22 4.89 -6.23
CA THR A 23 -0.13 5.72 -5.75
C THR A 23 -0.26 7.09 -6.35
N PRO A 24 0.41 8.06 -5.81
CA PRO A 24 0.36 9.42 -6.35
C PRO A 24 0.86 9.48 -7.78
N LEU A 25 1.59 8.47 -8.21
CA LEU A 25 2.09 8.45 -9.56
C LEU A 25 1.16 7.68 -10.49
N GLY A 26 0.23 6.95 -9.95
CA GLY A 26 -0.70 6.19 -10.77
C GLY A 26 -1.11 4.90 -10.10
N GLU A 27 -2.05 4.21 -10.69
CA GLU A 27 -2.53 2.97 -10.12
C GLU A 27 -1.73 1.82 -10.67
N GLY A 28 -1.35 0.89 -9.90
CA GLY A 28 -0.58 -0.24 -10.36
C GLY A 28 -0.74 -1.43 -9.46
N LYS A 29 0.09 -2.43 -9.70
CA LYS A 29 0.00 -3.66 -8.95
C LYS A 29 1.29 -3.87 -8.19
N VAL A 30 1.22 -4.35 -7.00
CA VAL A 30 2.39 -4.55 -6.19
C VAL A 30 3.15 -5.76 -6.69
N THR A 31 4.39 -5.57 -7.07
CA THR A 31 5.21 -6.65 -7.55
C THR A 31 6.31 -6.99 -6.59
N GLY A 32 6.56 -6.16 -5.59
CA GLY A 32 7.62 -6.44 -4.63
C GLY A 32 7.44 -5.63 -3.38
N ILE A 33 7.98 -6.09 -2.28
CA ILE A 33 7.88 -5.42 -1.01
C ILE A 33 9.25 -5.29 -0.41
N ASN A 34 9.57 -4.12 0.11
CA ASN A 34 10.84 -3.90 0.76
C ASN A 34 10.57 -3.49 2.20
N ARG A 35 10.70 -4.42 3.13
CA ARG A 35 10.42 -4.10 4.50
C ARG A 35 11.50 -3.25 5.11
N GLY A 36 12.69 -3.38 4.65
CA GLY A 36 13.77 -2.60 5.21
C GLY A 36 13.59 -1.13 5.04
N GLN A 37 13.03 -0.73 3.92
CA GLN A 37 12.82 0.67 3.67
C GLN A 37 11.35 1.02 3.72
N ARG A 38 10.50 0.07 4.01
CA ARG A 38 9.07 0.32 4.08
C ARG A 38 8.55 0.88 2.77
N THR A 39 9.00 0.28 1.67
CA THR A 39 8.54 0.71 0.37
C THR A 39 8.06 -0.52 -0.38
N ALA A 40 7.41 -0.31 -1.46
CA ALA A 40 6.92 -1.40 -2.27
C ALA A 40 7.05 -1.05 -3.73
N SER A 41 7.26 -2.04 -4.55
CA SER A 41 7.40 -1.81 -5.97
C SER A 41 6.01 -1.95 -6.58
N VAL A 42 5.60 -0.96 -7.30
CA VAL A 42 4.29 -0.96 -7.93
C VAL A 42 4.48 -0.85 -9.43
N GLN A 43 3.91 -1.76 -10.15
CA GLN A 43 4.06 -1.76 -11.58
C GLN A 43 2.93 -0.97 -12.20
N LEU A 44 3.22 0.18 -12.74
CA LEU A 44 2.21 1.00 -13.38
C LEU A 44 2.05 0.59 -14.84
N ALA A 45 3.08 0.06 -15.42
CA ALA A 45 3.03 -0.34 -16.81
C ALA A 45 3.89 -1.57 -16.98
N PRO A 46 3.73 -2.26 -18.02
CA PRO A 46 4.49 -3.49 -18.25
C PRO A 46 6.00 -3.27 -18.17
N ASP A 47 6.42 -2.09 -18.47
CA ASP A 47 7.81 -1.81 -18.39
C ASP A 47 8.13 -0.79 -17.36
N ASN A 48 7.22 -0.31 -16.58
CA ASN A 48 7.47 0.76 -15.65
C ASN A 48 7.12 0.37 -14.23
N ILE A 49 8.10 0.19 -13.40
CA ILE A 49 7.88 -0.16 -12.02
C ILE A 49 8.45 0.95 -11.17
N ILE A 50 7.68 1.45 -10.23
CA ILE A 50 8.14 2.49 -9.36
C ILE A 50 8.17 1.99 -7.94
N GLN A 51 8.91 2.67 -7.10
CA GLN A 51 9.00 2.29 -5.71
C GLN A 51 8.41 3.42 -4.88
N VAL A 52 7.44 3.15 -4.07
CA VAL A 52 6.81 4.17 -3.25
C VAL A 52 6.73 3.67 -1.83
N GLU A 53 6.58 4.57 -0.90
CA GLU A 53 6.51 4.17 0.48
C GLU A 53 5.16 3.60 0.80
N TRP A 54 5.10 2.79 1.82
CA TRP A 54 3.84 2.16 2.19
C TRP A 54 2.79 3.21 2.50
N ASP A 55 3.20 4.34 3.06
CA ASP A 55 2.26 5.38 3.37
C ASP A 55 1.68 6.01 2.14
N GLU A 56 2.37 5.96 1.04
CA GLU A 56 1.89 6.56 -0.17
C GLU A 56 0.96 5.61 -0.92
N ILE A 57 0.92 4.38 -0.55
CA ILE A 57 0.11 3.41 -1.24
C ILE A 57 -1.26 3.36 -0.63
N VAL A 58 -2.28 3.42 -1.46
CA VAL A 58 -3.64 3.37 -0.98
C VAL A 58 -4.30 2.15 -1.60
N ASP A 59 -4.97 1.36 -0.78
CA ASP A 59 -5.63 0.20 -1.26
C ASP A 59 -6.68 0.60 -2.27
N ALA A 60 -6.71 -0.01 -3.40
CA ALA A 60 -7.66 0.36 -4.42
C ALA A 60 -9.09 0.23 -3.92
N SER A 61 -9.34 -0.72 -3.08
CA SER A 61 -10.64 -0.89 -2.56
C SER A 61 -11.03 0.28 -1.71
N GLN A 62 -10.12 0.84 -0.97
CA GLN A 62 -10.44 1.93 -0.15
C GLN A 62 -10.44 3.21 -0.89
N ALA A 63 -9.76 3.30 -1.95
CA ALA A 63 -9.70 4.52 -2.69
C ALA A 63 -11.06 4.84 -3.26
N ASP A 64 -11.89 3.87 -3.40
CA ASP A 64 -13.14 4.11 -3.92
C ASP A 64 -14.14 4.53 -2.95
N ASN A 65 -13.84 4.85 -1.80
CA ASN A 65 -14.72 5.21 -0.86
C ASN A 65 -15.37 6.46 -1.09
N ILE A 66 -16.47 6.60 -1.33
CA ILE A 66 -17.11 7.84 -1.50
C ILE A 66 -18.19 8.01 -0.61
#